data_c96a7840efafba1aadda828e3cf00836
#
_entry.id   c96a7840efafba1aadda828e3cf00836
#
_cell.length_a   1.000
_cell.length_b   1.000
_cell.length_c   1.000
_cell.angle_alpha   90.00
_cell.angle_beta   90.00
_cell.angle_gamma   90.00
#
_symmetry.space_group_name_H-M   'P 1'
#
loop_
_entity.id
_entity.type
_entity.pdbx_description
1 polymer ?
#
loop_
_entity_poly.entity_id
_entity_poly.type
_entity_poly.pdbx_seq_one_letter_code
_entity_poly.pdbx_strand_id
1 'polypeptide(L)'
;MLVSALFVLCLGAAGQTPVFNGKTLGVLGGLGPAASADFMRLLVVKAPATVDQEHPRVILLSQPQTPNRNDFIFGVGEDPEPALLGGLQLLSSWGADILCVTCNTAHYYIDHFRSSLDKPLVHIIDETVAAARERSPEGAWLTATLGTIKAGIFQDNAARNGYSFVVPDEETRNEVQEVINTVKAGRYEEAGALMKAVCLKLWAVRDIPVVAACTEIPIAYGYTGLPAEKCISSLEALADACIRELYE
;
A
#
# COMPACT_ATOMS: atom_id res chain seq x y z
N MET A 1 -14.32 20.07 14.98
CA MET A 1 -13.68 19.35 16.08
C MET A 1 -12.26 19.04 15.65
N LEU A 2 -11.28 19.55 16.41
CA LEU A 2 -9.85 19.49 16.08
C LEU A 2 -9.34 18.04 16.12
N VAL A 3 -8.79 17.57 15.01
CA VAL A 3 -7.99 16.33 14.96
C VAL A 3 -6.59 16.69 15.43
N SER A 4 -6.25 16.33 16.66
CA SER A 4 -4.87 16.41 17.19
C SER A 4 -4.02 15.35 16.48
N ALA A 5 -3.21 15.77 15.52
CA ALA A 5 -2.15 14.96 14.96
C ALA A 5 -1.01 14.87 16.00
N LEU A 6 -0.80 13.69 16.56
CA LEU A 6 0.38 13.40 17.37
C LEU A 6 1.57 13.24 16.41
N PHE A 7 2.36 14.31 16.27
CA PHE A 7 3.67 14.24 15.62
C PHE A 7 4.64 13.53 16.58
N VAL A 8 4.98 12.28 16.30
CA VAL A 8 6.17 11.67 16.90
C VAL A 8 7.36 12.09 16.05
N LEU A 9 7.99 13.19 16.46
CA LEU A 9 9.31 13.57 15.98
C LEU A 9 10.33 12.57 16.52
N CYS A 10 10.90 11.72 15.66
CA CYS A 10 12.19 11.11 15.93
C CYS A 10 13.25 12.22 15.90
N LEU A 11 13.58 12.77 17.07
CA LEU A 11 14.72 13.68 17.27
C LEU A 11 16.02 12.86 17.18
N GLY A 12 16.52 12.66 15.97
CA GLY A 12 17.92 12.31 15.72
C GLY A 12 18.70 13.58 15.44
N ALA A 13 19.81 13.77 16.15
CA ALA A 13 20.85 14.79 16.07
C ALA A 13 20.70 15.96 15.09
N ALA A 14 20.62 17.19 15.67
CA ALA A 14 20.91 18.49 15.05
C ALA A 14 20.40 18.77 13.61
N GLY A 15 19.14 19.11 13.43
CA GLY A 15 18.72 20.41 12.90
C GLY A 15 18.91 20.70 11.42
N GLN A 16 18.86 19.75 10.49
CA GLN A 16 18.54 20.11 9.09
C GLN A 16 17.20 19.50 8.71
N THR A 17 16.25 20.36 8.32
CA THR A 17 15.00 19.90 7.68
C THR A 17 15.41 19.10 6.44
N PRO A 18 14.91 17.87 6.23
CA PRO A 18 15.20 17.11 5.03
C PRO A 18 14.87 17.95 3.79
N VAL A 19 15.79 17.99 2.84
CA VAL A 19 15.64 18.80 1.61
C VAL A 19 15.27 17.88 0.46
N PHE A 20 14.29 18.29 -0.35
CA PHE A 20 13.92 17.59 -1.57
C PHE A 20 15.14 17.45 -2.48
N ASN A 21 15.50 16.22 -2.84
CA ASN A 21 16.74 15.90 -3.58
C ASN A 21 16.64 16.07 -5.11
N GLY A 22 15.49 16.56 -5.60
CA GLY A 22 15.26 16.84 -7.02
C GLY A 22 14.82 15.64 -7.87
N LYS A 23 14.76 14.43 -7.31
CA LYS A 23 14.30 13.22 -8.01
C LYS A 23 12.80 13.29 -8.33
N THR A 24 12.40 12.69 -9.45
CA THR A 24 10.99 12.58 -9.86
C THR A 24 10.46 11.19 -9.53
N LEU A 25 9.34 11.12 -8.80
CA LEU A 25 8.64 9.87 -8.51
C LEU A 25 7.68 9.50 -9.65
N GLY A 26 7.82 8.32 -10.21
CA GLY A 26 6.86 7.71 -11.13
C GLY A 26 5.92 6.76 -10.38
N VAL A 27 4.63 7.03 -10.43
CA VAL A 27 3.58 6.24 -9.78
C VAL A 27 2.73 5.54 -10.82
N LEU A 28 2.79 4.21 -10.88
CA LEU A 28 1.82 3.42 -11.65
C LEU A 28 0.60 3.16 -10.75
N GLY A 29 -0.48 3.82 -11.08
CA GLY A 29 -1.75 3.81 -10.36
C GLY A 29 -2.92 3.35 -11.24
N GLY A 30 -4.15 3.62 -10.76
CA GLY A 30 -5.37 3.21 -11.44
C GLY A 30 -5.81 1.77 -11.13
N LEU A 31 -5.06 1.05 -10.34
CA LEU A 31 -5.20 -0.38 -10.00
C LEU A 31 -6.01 -0.70 -8.71
N GLY A 32 -6.61 0.19 -8.08
CA GLY A 32 -7.73 1.02 -7.97
C GLY A 32 -7.43 2.57 -8.03
N PRO A 33 -8.30 3.28 -8.74
CA PRO A 33 -8.17 4.72 -8.89
C PRO A 33 -8.28 5.50 -7.57
N ALA A 34 -9.20 5.10 -6.68
CA ALA A 34 -9.38 5.74 -5.38
C ALA A 34 -8.11 5.62 -4.50
N ALA A 35 -7.49 4.44 -4.48
CA ALA A 35 -6.23 4.21 -3.77
C ALA A 35 -5.09 5.07 -4.32
N SER A 36 -5.03 5.26 -5.64
CA SER A 36 -4.02 6.12 -6.27
C SER A 36 -4.21 7.59 -5.92
N ALA A 37 -5.46 8.06 -5.83
CA ALA A 37 -5.77 9.42 -5.38
C ALA A 37 -5.38 9.62 -3.89
N ASP A 38 -5.68 8.64 -3.03
CA ASP A 38 -5.29 8.69 -1.62
C ASP A 38 -3.76 8.65 -1.44
N PHE A 39 -3.05 7.87 -2.27
CA PHE A 39 -1.59 7.87 -2.27
C PHE A 39 -1.01 9.26 -2.58
N MET A 40 -1.55 9.98 -3.57
CA MET A 40 -1.13 11.35 -3.85
C MET A 40 -1.37 12.28 -2.65
N ARG A 41 -2.49 12.13 -1.96
CA ARG A 41 -2.77 12.87 -0.72
C ARG A 41 -1.74 12.52 0.38
N LEU A 42 -1.40 11.24 0.53
CA LEU A 42 -0.39 10.79 1.51
C LEU A 42 0.99 11.39 1.22
N LEU A 43 1.43 11.45 -0.03
CA LEU A 43 2.69 12.08 -0.39
C LEU A 43 2.73 13.56 0.04
N VAL A 44 1.62 14.29 -0.13
CA VAL A 44 1.52 15.68 0.32
C VAL A 44 1.60 15.79 1.84
N VAL A 45 0.84 14.97 2.56
CA VAL A 45 0.76 15.04 4.03
C VAL A 45 2.07 14.60 4.72
N LYS A 46 2.80 13.65 4.11
CA LYS A 46 4.02 13.08 4.68
C LYS A 46 5.30 13.82 4.25
N ALA A 47 5.23 14.64 3.20
CA ALA A 47 6.37 15.45 2.77
C ALA A 47 6.74 16.46 3.86
N PRO A 48 8.03 16.62 4.22
CA PRO A 48 8.50 17.63 5.15
C PRO A 48 8.60 19.00 4.44
N ALA A 49 7.50 19.41 3.78
CA ALA A 49 7.38 20.61 2.97
C ALA A 49 6.49 21.65 3.67
N THR A 50 6.87 22.90 3.58
CA THR A 50 6.12 24.04 4.14
C THR A 50 5.56 24.96 3.05
N VAL A 51 6.07 24.83 1.83
CA VAL A 51 5.63 25.57 0.63
C VAL A 51 5.57 24.63 -0.57
N ASP A 52 4.80 24.99 -1.59
CA ASP A 52 4.56 24.15 -2.78
C ASP A 52 5.87 23.67 -3.46
N GLN A 53 6.88 24.53 -3.51
CA GLN A 53 8.16 24.28 -4.18
C GLN A 53 9.04 23.24 -3.50
N GLU A 54 8.76 22.92 -2.26
CA GLU A 54 9.44 21.89 -1.48
C GLU A 54 8.85 20.48 -1.69
N HIS A 55 7.65 20.39 -2.26
CA HIS A 55 7.01 19.10 -2.56
C HIS A 55 7.70 18.35 -3.71
N PRO A 56 7.70 17.00 -3.70
CA PRO A 56 8.33 16.20 -4.73
C PRO A 56 7.61 16.33 -6.07
N ARG A 57 8.38 16.24 -7.16
CA ARG A 57 7.81 16.09 -8.50
C ARG A 57 7.28 14.67 -8.66
N VAL A 58 6.02 14.53 -9.06
CA VAL A 58 5.35 13.23 -9.24
C VAL A 58 4.73 13.12 -10.63
N ILE A 59 4.97 11.98 -11.29
CA ILE A 59 4.28 11.59 -12.53
C ILE A 59 3.35 10.43 -12.17
N LEU A 60 2.05 10.64 -12.20
CA LEU A 60 1.05 9.60 -11.97
C LEU A 60 0.48 9.09 -13.31
N LEU A 61 0.75 7.83 -13.62
CA LEU A 61 0.07 7.11 -14.70
C LEU A 61 -1.09 6.32 -14.11
N SER A 62 -2.32 6.82 -14.25
CA SER A 62 -3.53 6.09 -13.86
C SER A 62 -3.99 5.19 -15.01
N GLN A 63 -3.84 3.87 -14.85
CA GLN A 63 -4.10 2.86 -15.89
C GLN A 63 -5.15 1.83 -15.42
N PRO A 64 -6.44 2.22 -15.27
CA PRO A 64 -7.48 1.33 -14.75
C PRO A 64 -7.84 0.17 -15.70
N GLN A 65 -7.44 0.26 -16.97
CA GLN A 65 -7.63 -0.80 -17.99
C GLN A 65 -6.65 -1.97 -17.83
N THR A 66 -5.66 -1.88 -16.94
CA THR A 66 -4.77 -3.01 -16.63
C THR A 66 -5.60 -4.25 -16.26
N PRO A 67 -5.38 -5.42 -16.90
CA PRO A 67 -6.15 -6.63 -16.62
C PRO A 67 -6.21 -6.97 -15.12
N ASN A 68 -7.27 -7.62 -14.70
CA ASN A 68 -7.50 -7.93 -13.29
C ASN A 68 -6.43 -8.89 -12.75
N ARG A 69 -5.65 -8.42 -11.79
CA ARG A 69 -4.53 -9.15 -11.17
C ARG A 69 -4.97 -10.42 -10.44
N ASN A 70 -6.16 -10.38 -9.80
CA ASN A 70 -6.68 -11.56 -9.10
C ASN A 70 -7.16 -12.62 -10.09
N ASP A 71 -7.89 -12.23 -11.12
CA ASP A 71 -8.48 -13.16 -12.09
C ASP A 71 -7.40 -14.02 -12.72
N PHE A 72 -6.28 -13.44 -13.13
CA PHE A 72 -5.17 -14.20 -13.72
C PHE A 72 -4.48 -15.13 -12.71
N ILE A 73 -4.35 -14.74 -11.42
CA ILE A 73 -3.86 -15.64 -10.35
C ILE A 73 -4.79 -16.86 -10.16
N PHE A 74 -6.09 -16.68 -10.43
CA PHE A 74 -7.07 -17.78 -10.41
C PHE A 74 -7.17 -18.55 -11.72
N GLY A 75 -6.36 -18.21 -12.72
CA GLY A 75 -6.30 -18.90 -14.02
C GLY A 75 -7.37 -18.43 -15.00
N VAL A 76 -7.98 -17.26 -14.78
CA VAL A 76 -8.96 -16.64 -15.66
C VAL A 76 -8.51 -15.23 -16.06
N GLY A 77 -9.06 -14.71 -17.17
CA GLY A 77 -8.73 -13.36 -17.64
C GLY A 77 -7.38 -13.26 -18.37
N GLU A 78 -6.98 -12.03 -18.65
CA GLU A 78 -5.75 -11.69 -19.37
C GLU A 78 -4.58 -11.48 -18.42
N ASP A 79 -3.37 -11.76 -18.91
CA ASP A 79 -2.13 -11.50 -18.15
C ASP A 79 -1.90 -9.99 -17.96
N PRO A 80 -1.83 -9.50 -16.72
CA PRO A 80 -1.57 -8.10 -16.44
C PRO A 80 -0.09 -7.70 -16.57
N GLU A 81 0.84 -8.66 -16.63
CA GLU A 81 2.27 -8.40 -16.62
C GLU A 81 2.75 -7.48 -17.77
N PRO A 82 2.33 -7.68 -19.03
CA PRO A 82 2.73 -6.77 -20.12
C PRO A 82 2.27 -5.32 -19.89
N ALA A 83 1.06 -5.13 -19.35
CA ALA A 83 0.53 -3.81 -19.07
C ALA A 83 1.27 -3.12 -17.90
N LEU A 84 1.63 -3.88 -16.86
CA LEU A 84 2.42 -3.40 -15.72
C LEU A 84 3.82 -2.99 -16.15
N LEU A 85 4.52 -3.84 -16.89
CA LEU A 85 5.85 -3.57 -17.41
C LEU A 85 5.84 -2.33 -18.33
N GLY A 86 4.92 -2.29 -19.30
CA GLY A 86 4.79 -1.16 -20.21
C GLY A 86 4.50 0.16 -19.49
N GLY A 87 3.65 0.15 -18.46
CA GLY A 87 3.37 1.33 -17.64
C GLY A 87 4.59 1.84 -16.88
N LEU A 88 5.40 0.95 -16.31
CA LEU A 88 6.64 1.32 -15.60
C LEU A 88 7.71 1.84 -16.56
N GLN A 89 7.88 1.21 -17.73
CA GLN A 89 8.78 1.69 -18.77
C GLN A 89 8.38 3.07 -19.30
N LEU A 90 7.07 3.31 -19.45
CA LEU A 90 6.56 4.61 -19.88
C LEU A 90 6.86 5.71 -18.85
N LEU A 91 6.68 5.43 -17.55
CA LEU A 91 7.05 6.36 -16.48
C LEU A 91 8.55 6.67 -16.49
N SER A 92 9.42 5.66 -16.66
CA SER A 92 10.85 5.85 -16.82
C SER A 92 11.16 6.76 -18.02
N SER A 93 10.51 6.52 -19.17
CA SER A 93 10.72 7.33 -20.40
C SER A 93 10.25 8.78 -20.25
N TRP A 94 9.30 9.05 -19.36
CA TRP A 94 8.83 10.40 -19.02
C TRP A 94 9.72 11.11 -17.99
N GLY A 95 10.80 10.46 -17.54
CA GLY A 95 11.80 11.07 -16.67
C GLY A 95 11.56 10.79 -15.17
N ALA A 96 10.86 9.72 -14.82
CA ALA A 96 10.86 9.26 -13.45
C ALA A 96 12.24 8.70 -13.07
N ASP A 97 12.72 9.06 -11.89
CA ASP A 97 13.99 8.59 -11.32
C ASP A 97 13.79 7.40 -10.38
N ILE A 98 12.60 7.33 -9.77
CA ILE A 98 12.18 6.28 -8.84
C ILE A 98 10.76 5.86 -9.23
N LEU A 99 10.46 4.57 -9.14
CA LEU A 99 9.16 4.00 -9.48
C LEU A 99 8.46 3.45 -8.24
N CYS A 100 7.14 3.50 -8.24
CA CYS A 100 6.29 2.74 -7.31
C CYS A 100 4.96 2.34 -7.95
N VAL A 101 4.28 1.36 -7.35
CA VAL A 101 2.98 0.86 -7.84
C VAL A 101 2.00 0.77 -6.68
N THR A 102 0.87 1.46 -6.80
CA THR A 102 -0.17 1.54 -5.75
C THR A 102 -1.12 0.34 -5.77
N CYS A 103 -0.56 -0.87 -5.84
CA CYS A 103 -1.33 -2.12 -5.84
C CYS A 103 -0.50 -3.28 -5.27
N ASN A 104 -0.94 -3.88 -4.17
CA ASN A 104 -0.23 -5.02 -3.58
C ASN A 104 -0.21 -6.24 -4.51
N THR A 105 -1.37 -6.66 -5.04
CA THR A 105 -1.48 -7.85 -5.89
C THR A 105 -0.62 -7.75 -7.18
N ALA A 106 -0.40 -6.53 -7.70
CA ALA A 106 0.42 -6.32 -8.89
C ALA A 106 1.88 -6.78 -8.68
N HIS A 107 2.37 -6.75 -7.44
CA HIS A 107 3.76 -7.11 -7.14
C HIS A 107 4.06 -8.60 -7.32
N TYR A 108 3.03 -9.47 -7.34
CA TYR A 108 3.19 -10.85 -7.78
C TYR A 108 3.79 -10.96 -9.19
N TYR A 109 3.35 -10.11 -10.10
CA TYR A 109 3.86 -10.06 -11.48
C TYR A 109 5.14 -9.24 -11.60
N ILE A 110 5.22 -8.13 -10.86
CA ILE A 110 6.39 -7.23 -10.88
C ILE A 110 7.66 -7.98 -10.45
N ASP A 111 7.56 -8.90 -9.51
CA ASP A 111 8.69 -9.70 -9.04
C ASP A 111 9.32 -10.55 -10.16
N HIS A 112 8.58 -10.91 -11.22
CA HIS A 112 9.12 -11.63 -12.37
C HIS A 112 10.09 -10.79 -13.20
N PHE A 113 9.89 -9.48 -13.26
CA PHE A 113 10.67 -8.57 -14.10
C PHE A 113 11.34 -7.41 -13.35
N ARG A 114 11.18 -7.33 -12.02
CA ARG A 114 11.73 -6.23 -11.20
C ARG A 114 13.21 -5.96 -11.48
N SER A 115 14.01 -7.02 -11.64
CA SER A 115 15.46 -6.91 -11.89
C SER A 115 15.82 -6.34 -13.28
N SER A 116 14.86 -6.29 -14.21
CA SER A 116 15.05 -5.74 -15.56
C SER A 116 14.62 -4.27 -15.70
N LEU A 117 14.06 -3.68 -14.64
CA LEU A 117 13.72 -2.26 -14.63
C LEU A 117 14.98 -1.40 -14.64
N ASP A 118 14.97 -0.34 -15.43
CA ASP A 118 16.07 0.64 -15.55
C ASP A 118 16.11 1.65 -14.40
N LYS A 119 15.04 1.71 -13.60
CA LYS A 119 14.90 2.60 -12.45
C LYS A 119 14.59 1.80 -11.19
N PRO A 120 15.07 2.26 -10.01
CA PRO A 120 14.74 1.62 -8.75
C PRO A 120 13.23 1.66 -8.49
N LEU A 121 12.70 0.55 -7.97
CA LEU A 121 11.29 0.43 -7.59
C LEU A 121 11.17 0.35 -6.06
N VAL A 122 10.42 1.26 -5.45
CA VAL A 122 9.99 1.16 -4.06
C VAL A 122 8.90 0.08 -3.99
N HIS A 123 9.19 -1.00 -3.27
CA HIS A 123 8.37 -2.21 -3.31
C HIS A 123 7.40 -2.25 -2.13
N ILE A 124 6.10 -2.09 -2.39
CA ILE A 124 5.06 -1.97 -1.35
C ILE A 124 5.05 -3.13 -0.35
N ILE A 125 5.33 -4.37 -0.79
CA ILE A 125 5.34 -5.54 0.10
C ILE A 125 6.52 -5.46 1.07
N ASP A 126 7.72 -5.15 0.57
CA ASP A 126 8.94 -5.02 1.38
C ASP A 126 8.72 -3.99 2.49
N GLU A 127 8.20 -2.81 2.13
CA GLU A 127 7.94 -1.71 3.07
C GLU A 127 6.84 -2.04 4.08
N THR A 128 5.79 -2.73 3.63
CA THR A 128 4.69 -3.14 4.53
C THR A 128 5.16 -4.18 5.54
N VAL A 129 5.96 -5.16 5.13
CA VAL A 129 6.52 -6.17 6.03
C VAL A 129 7.47 -5.53 7.04
N ALA A 130 8.30 -4.58 6.61
CA ALA A 130 9.17 -3.82 7.50
C ALA A 130 8.36 -3.05 8.56
N ALA A 131 7.34 -2.31 8.13
CA ALA A 131 6.44 -1.58 9.05
C ALA A 131 5.67 -2.51 9.99
N ALA A 132 5.24 -3.69 9.53
CA ALA A 132 4.55 -4.66 10.36
C ALA A 132 5.47 -5.25 11.45
N ARG A 133 6.72 -5.57 11.11
CA ARG A 133 7.71 -6.06 12.08
C ARG A 133 8.03 -5.04 13.16
N GLU A 134 8.12 -3.77 12.79
CA GLU A 134 8.40 -2.69 13.73
C GLU A 134 7.22 -2.44 14.68
N ARG A 135 5.99 -2.36 14.13
CA ARG A 135 4.80 -1.95 14.88
C ARG A 135 4.12 -3.08 15.63
N SER A 136 4.30 -4.33 15.20
CA SER A 136 3.69 -5.53 15.80
C SER A 136 4.61 -6.76 15.66
N PRO A 137 5.73 -6.80 16.41
CA PRO A 137 6.73 -7.87 16.28
C PRO A 137 6.20 -9.26 16.60
N GLU A 138 5.12 -9.36 17.37
CA GLU A 138 4.42 -10.62 17.70
C GLU A 138 3.54 -11.16 16.57
N GLY A 139 3.41 -10.45 15.45
CA GLY A 139 2.57 -10.79 14.30
C GLY A 139 1.40 -9.83 14.11
N ALA A 140 0.76 -9.89 12.94
CA ALA A 140 -0.41 -9.09 12.61
C ALA A 140 -1.38 -9.89 11.72
N TRP A 141 -2.67 -9.53 11.73
CA TRP A 141 -3.66 -10.12 10.85
C TRP A 141 -3.44 -9.66 9.41
N LEU A 142 -3.33 -10.58 8.47
CA LEU A 142 -3.15 -10.26 7.05
C LEU A 142 -4.51 -10.09 6.37
N THR A 143 -4.94 -8.85 6.15
CA THR A 143 -6.15 -8.54 5.38
C THR A 143 -5.77 -8.11 3.97
N ALA A 144 -6.14 -8.91 2.96
CA ALA A 144 -5.73 -8.75 1.57
C ALA A 144 -6.78 -9.31 0.60
N THR A 145 -6.59 -9.09 -0.71
CA THR A 145 -7.40 -9.78 -1.71
C THR A 145 -7.17 -11.28 -1.66
N LEU A 146 -8.16 -12.07 -2.08
CA LEU A 146 -8.03 -13.54 -2.18
C LEU A 146 -6.85 -13.94 -3.08
N GLY A 147 -6.60 -13.20 -4.17
CA GLY A 147 -5.46 -13.45 -5.05
C GLY A 147 -4.12 -13.19 -4.35
N THR A 148 -4.00 -12.10 -3.58
CA THR A 148 -2.78 -11.81 -2.80
C THR A 148 -2.48 -12.91 -1.78
N ILE A 149 -3.51 -13.40 -1.08
CA ILE A 149 -3.37 -14.51 -0.13
C ILE A 149 -2.94 -15.79 -0.86
N LYS A 150 -3.60 -16.12 -1.99
CA LYS A 150 -3.29 -17.31 -2.79
C LYS A 150 -1.88 -17.26 -3.36
N ALA A 151 -1.44 -16.10 -3.83
CA ALA A 151 -0.09 -15.92 -4.37
C ALA A 151 1.02 -16.00 -3.31
N GLY A 152 0.69 -15.85 -2.02
CA GLY A 152 1.66 -16.00 -0.93
C GLY A 152 2.68 -14.85 -0.79
N ILE A 153 2.54 -13.78 -1.56
CA ILE A 153 3.60 -12.74 -1.67
C ILE A 153 3.95 -12.06 -0.35
N PHE A 154 2.97 -11.85 0.53
CA PHE A 154 3.22 -11.32 1.88
C PHE A 154 3.80 -12.38 2.81
N GLN A 155 3.27 -13.60 2.77
CA GLN A 155 3.71 -14.70 3.62
C GLN A 155 5.18 -15.05 3.34
N ASP A 156 5.54 -15.17 2.05
CA ASP A 156 6.91 -15.50 1.62
C ASP A 156 7.89 -14.37 1.94
N ASN A 157 7.48 -13.11 1.72
CA ASN A 157 8.33 -11.97 2.07
C ASN A 157 8.55 -11.87 3.58
N ALA A 158 7.50 -12.01 4.37
CA ALA A 158 7.58 -12.01 5.83
C ALA A 158 8.51 -13.13 6.35
N ALA A 159 8.36 -14.35 5.82
CA ALA A 159 9.18 -15.49 6.20
C ALA A 159 10.68 -15.24 5.94
N ARG A 160 11.02 -14.69 4.76
CA ARG A 160 12.41 -14.29 4.43
C ARG A 160 12.98 -13.26 5.40
N ASN A 161 12.11 -12.44 6.00
CA ASN A 161 12.47 -11.39 6.95
C ASN A 161 12.30 -11.81 8.43
N GLY A 162 12.11 -13.11 8.72
CA GLY A 162 11.94 -13.60 10.09
C GLY A 162 10.65 -13.13 10.77
N TYR A 163 9.60 -12.87 9.99
CA TYR A 163 8.29 -12.41 10.46
C TYR A 163 7.18 -13.34 9.95
N SER A 164 6.03 -13.33 10.61
CA SER A 164 4.88 -14.11 10.17
C SER A 164 3.58 -13.34 10.38
N PHE A 165 2.72 -13.38 9.37
CA PHE A 165 1.35 -12.91 9.47
C PHE A 165 0.41 -14.02 9.95
N VAL A 166 -0.66 -13.63 10.63
CA VAL A 166 -1.80 -14.51 10.90
C VAL A 166 -2.79 -14.35 9.75
N VAL A 167 -2.97 -15.42 8.98
CA VAL A 167 -3.94 -15.42 7.87
C VAL A 167 -5.32 -15.76 8.42
N PRO A 168 -6.36 -14.94 8.16
CA PRO A 168 -7.72 -15.24 8.59
C PRO A 168 -8.27 -16.53 7.96
N ASP A 169 -9.30 -17.11 8.57
CA ASP A 169 -10.04 -18.22 7.99
C ASP A 169 -10.72 -17.84 6.66
N GLU A 170 -11.22 -18.85 5.95
CA GLU A 170 -11.79 -18.64 4.61
C GLU A 170 -13.00 -17.72 4.62
N GLU A 171 -13.88 -17.85 5.62
CA GLU A 171 -15.05 -16.99 5.76
C GLU A 171 -14.63 -15.52 5.91
N THR A 172 -13.71 -15.23 6.83
CA THR A 172 -13.23 -13.87 7.08
C THR A 172 -12.46 -13.31 5.88
N ARG A 173 -11.72 -14.13 5.14
CA ARG A 173 -11.06 -13.69 3.88
C ARG A 173 -12.09 -13.28 2.82
N ASN A 174 -13.21 -13.97 2.71
CA ASN A 174 -14.31 -13.59 1.81
C ASN A 174 -14.98 -12.28 2.26
N GLU A 175 -15.17 -12.07 3.56
CA GLU A 175 -15.65 -10.80 4.12
C GLU A 175 -14.69 -9.64 3.78
N VAL A 176 -13.37 -9.83 3.90
CA VAL A 176 -12.35 -8.85 3.50
C VAL A 176 -12.43 -8.55 2.00
N GLN A 177 -12.64 -9.57 1.16
CA GLN A 177 -12.80 -9.36 -0.29
C GLN A 177 -14.05 -8.53 -0.60
N GLU A 178 -15.16 -8.73 0.15
CA GLU A 178 -16.36 -7.91 0.00
C GLU A 178 -16.13 -6.45 0.41
N VAL A 179 -15.39 -6.20 1.49
CA VAL A 179 -14.94 -4.83 1.85
C VAL A 179 -14.24 -4.17 0.67
N ILE A 180 -13.27 -4.87 0.07
CA ILE A 180 -12.49 -4.35 -1.06
C ILE A 180 -13.39 -4.04 -2.27
N ASN A 181 -14.32 -4.94 -2.59
CA ASN A 181 -15.26 -4.77 -3.70
C ASN A 181 -16.19 -3.57 -3.44
N THR A 182 -16.65 -3.40 -2.21
CA THR A 182 -17.51 -2.30 -1.78
C THR A 182 -16.81 -0.94 -1.89
N VAL A 183 -15.52 -0.87 -1.53
CA VAL A 183 -14.70 0.35 -1.75
C VAL A 183 -14.57 0.65 -3.25
N LYS A 184 -14.28 -0.36 -4.08
CA LYS A 184 -14.17 -0.19 -5.54
C LYS A 184 -15.47 0.27 -6.18
N ALA A 185 -16.62 -0.07 -5.59
CA ALA A 185 -17.94 0.41 -6.01
C ALA A 185 -18.27 1.83 -5.50
N GLY A 186 -17.36 2.50 -4.76
CA GLY A 186 -17.54 3.85 -4.22
C GLY A 186 -18.46 3.92 -2.99
N ARG A 187 -18.77 2.79 -2.35
CA ARG A 187 -19.67 2.70 -1.18
C ARG A 187 -18.86 2.71 0.13
N TYR A 188 -18.24 3.85 0.44
CA TYR A 188 -17.22 3.94 1.49
C TYR A 188 -17.75 3.74 2.91
N GLU A 189 -18.91 4.31 3.26
CA GLU A 189 -19.54 4.14 4.58
C GLU A 189 -19.93 2.68 4.82
N GLU A 190 -20.48 2.01 3.81
CA GLU A 190 -20.84 0.59 3.86
C GLU A 190 -19.56 -0.26 4.02
N ALA A 191 -18.53 0.02 3.24
CA ALA A 191 -17.22 -0.66 3.36
C ALA A 191 -16.63 -0.47 4.76
N GLY A 192 -16.77 0.71 5.35
CA GLY A 192 -16.36 0.99 6.72
C GLY A 192 -17.07 0.15 7.75
N ALA A 193 -18.41 -0.01 7.61
CA ALA A 193 -19.20 -0.86 8.50
C ALA A 193 -18.77 -2.34 8.40
N LEU A 194 -18.58 -2.85 7.19
CA LEU A 194 -18.09 -4.21 6.94
C LEU A 194 -16.68 -4.41 7.52
N MET A 195 -15.76 -3.48 7.26
CA MET A 195 -14.38 -3.57 7.78
C MET A 195 -14.35 -3.54 9.31
N LYS A 196 -15.21 -2.73 9.94
CA LYS A 196 -15.34 -2.71 11.40
C LYS A 196 -15.74 -4.07 11.94
N ALA A 197 -16.72 -4.73 11.33
CA ALA A 197 -17.14 -6.07 11.74
C ALA A 197 -16.02 -7.09 11.61
N VAL A 198 -15.27 -7.06 10.49
CA VAL A 198 -14.10 -7.91 10.28
C VAL A 198 -13.05 -7.67 11.36
N CYS A 199 -12.68 -6.42 11.65
CA CYS A 199 -11.68 -6.10 12.67
C CYS A 199 -12.09 -6.63 14.04
N LEU A 200 -13.35 -6.40 14.47
CA LEU A 200 -13.85 -6.87 15.76
C LEU A 200 -13.88 -8.41 15.86
N LYS A 201 -14.24 -9.10 14.77
CA LYS A 201 -14.18 -10.56 14.66
C LYS A 201 -12.75 -11.07 14.84
N LEU A 202 -11.76 -10.48 14.14
CA LEU A 202 -10.36 -10.85 14.23
C LEU A 202 -9.79 -10.60 15.64
N TRP A 203 -10.08 -9.44 16.23
CA TRP A 203 -9.58 -9.08 17.56
C TRP A 203 -10.22 -9.89 18.70
N ALA A 204 -11.42 -10.43 18.50
CA ALA A 204 -12.00 -11.39 19.44
C ALA A 204 -11.22 -12.71 19.49
N VAL A 205 -10.53 -13.09 18.40
CA VAL A 205 -9.66 -14.28 18.34
C VAL A 205 -8.26 -13.96 18.88
N ARG A 206 -7.65 -12.87 18.39
CA ARG A 206 -6.34 -12.40 18.83
C ARG A 206 -6.24 -10.89 18.66
N ASP A 207 -6.03 -10.18 19.76
CA ASP A 207 -5.99 -8.71 19.79
C ASP A 207 -4.63 -8.15 19.31
N ILE A 208 -4.34 -8.33 18.01
CA ILE A 208 -3.18 -7.79 17.30
C ILE A 208 -3.63 -6.91 16.14
N PRO A 209 -2.78 -5.97 15.65
CA PRO A 209 -3.12 -5.11 14.53
C PRO A 209 -3.53 -5.88 13.26
N VAL A 210 -4.31 -5.23 12.40
CA VAL A 210 -4.56 -5.68 11.03
C VAL A 210 -3.56 -5.02 10.08
N VAL A 211 -3.00 -5.78 9.15
CA VAL A 211 -2.24 -5.23 8.02
C VAL A 211 -3.19 -5.08 6.84
N ALA A 212 -3.39 -3.84 6.42
CA ALA A 212 -4.17 -3.49 5.25
C ALA A 212 -3.34 -3.74 3.98
N ALA A 213 -3.21 -5.01 3.60
CA ALA A 213 -2.43 -5.51 2.47
C ALA A 213 -3.20 -5.48 1.14
N CYS A 214 -4.14 -4.57 1.04
CA CYS A 214 -4.80 -4.11 -0.18
C CYS A 214 -5.04 -2.61 -0.02
N THR A 215 -4.76 -1.84 -1.07
CA THR A 215 -4.78 -0.37 -1.03
C THR A 215 -6.18 0.24 -0.85
N GLU A 216 -7.24 -0.53 -1.02
CA GLU A 216 -8.62 -0.17 -0.71
C GLU A 216 -8.95 -0.29 0.80
N ILE A 217 -8.30 -1.19 1.53
CA ILE A 217 -8.62 -1.44 2.94
C ILE A 217 -8.36 -0.21 3.84
N PRO A 218 -7.26 0.56 3.69
CA PRO A 218 -7.08 1.78 4.47
C PRO A 218 -8.21 2.79 4.28
N ILE A 219 -8.79 2.87 3.07
CA ILE A 219 -9.96 3.72 2.79
C ILE A 219 -11.15 3.26 3.63
N ALA A 220 -11.51 1.97 3.57
CA ALA A 220 -12.59 1.42 4.40
C ALA A 220 -12.30 1.60 5.90
N TYR A 221 -11.06 1.36 6.33
CA TYR A 221 -10.66 1.49 7.73
C TYR A 221 -10.87 2.91 8.26
N GLY A 222 -10.63 3.94 7.45
CA GLY A 222 -10.88 5.33 7.79
C GLY A 222 -12.34 5.64 8.15
N TYR A 223 -13.29 4.84 7.68
CA TYR A 223 -14.73 4.96 7.99
C TYR A 223 -15.18 4.10 9.18
N THR A 224 -14.30 3.32 9.80
CA THR A 224 -14.65 2.42 10.92
C THR A 224 -14.83 3.15 12.25
N GLY A 225 -14.12 4.25 12.46
CA GLY A 225 -13.95 4.90 13.76
C GLY A 225 -13.11 4.10 14.76
N LEU A 226 -12.39 3.07 14.30
CA LEU A 226 -11.47 2.28 15.12
C LEU A 226 -10.11 2.99 15.31
N PRO A 227 -9.30 2.60 16.33
CA PRO A 227 -8.01 3.20 16.60
C PRO A 227 -7.04 3.06 15.42
N ALA A 228 -6.43 4.16 14.97
CA ALA A 228 -5.55 4.18 13.80
C ALA A 228 -4.29 3.30 13.99
N GLU A 229 -3.79 3.19 15.22
CA GLU A 229 -2.63 2.36 15.57
C GLU A 229 -2.87 0.86 15.42
N LYS A 230 -4.13 0.43 15.35
CA LYS A 230 -4.52 -0.97 15.08
C LYS A 230 -4.55 -1.33 13.59
N CYS A 231 -4.24 -0.39 12.70
CA CYS A 231 -4.12 -0.63 11.26
C CYS A 231 -2.72 -0.30 10.75
N ILE A 232 -2.09 -1.24 10.07
CA ILE A 232 -0.82 -1.05 9.39
C ILE A 232 -1.12 -0.98 7.88
N SER A 233 -1.08 0.23 7.34
CA SER A 233 -1.46 0.50 5.96
C SER A 233 -0.28 0.27 5.01
N SER A 234 -0.46 -0.61 4.01
CA SER A 234 0.53 -0.80 2.95
C SER A 234 0.72 0.46 2.10
N LEU A 235 -0.34 1.26 1.93
CA LEU A 235 -0.27 2.49 1.16
C LEU A 235 0.53 3.58 1.91
N GLU A 236 0.37 3.66 3.26
CA GLU A 236 1.18 4.54 4.09
C GLU A 236 2.64 4.11 4.12
N ALA A 237 2.92 2.81 4.27
CA ALA A 237 4.28 2.29 4.26
C ALA A 237 5.00 2.61 2.93
N LEU A 238 4.29 2.47 1.80
CA LEU A 238 4.80 2.86 0.49
C LEU A 238 5.07 4.37 0.41
N ALA A 239 4.15 5.20 0.92
CA ALA A 239 4.33 6.65 0.91
C ALA A 239 5.52 7.10 1.77
N ASP A 240 5.66 6.54 2.98
CA ASP A 240 6.81 6.82 3.87
C ASP A 240 8.14 6.45 3.20
N ALA A 241 8.19 5.29 2.52
CA ALA A 241 9.37 4.86 1.78
C ALA A 241 9.69 5.78 0.61
N CYS A 242 8.68 6.16 -0.18
CA CYS A 242 8.89 7.11 -1.27
C CYS A 242 9.38 8.47 -0.75
N ILE A 243 8.84 8.97 0.36
CA ILE A 243 9.30 10.23 0.97
C ILE A 243 10.75 10.11 1.45
N ARG A 244 11.15 9.00 2.08
CA ARG A 244 12.57 8.78 2.45
C ARG A 244 13.50 8.89 1.25
N GLU A 245 13.14 8.26 0.12
CA GLU A 245 13.94 8.28 -1.12
C GLU A 245 14.02 9.66 -1.78
N LEU A 246 13.07 10.57 -1.47
CA LEU A 246 12.96 11.88 -2.11
C LEU A 246 13.52 13.03 -1.26
N TYR A 247 13.78 12.80 0.04
CA TYR A 247 14.19 13.82 1.01
C TYR A 247 15.43 13.42 1.83
N GLU A 248 16.31 12.62 1.25
CA GLU A 248 17.62 12.33 1.87
C GLU A 248 18.61 13.48 1.77
#